data_9917fdf71dc353f40a1163c2093d2622
#
_entry.id   9917fdf71dc353f40a1163c2093d2622
#
_cell.length_a   1.000
_cell.length_b   1.000
_cell.length_c   1.000
_cell.angle_alpha   90.00
_cell.angle_beta   90.00
_cell.angle_gamma   90.00
#
_symmetry.space_group_name_H-M   'P 1'
#
loop_
_entity.id
_entity.type
_entity.pdbx_description
1 polymer ?
#
loop_
_entity_poly.entity_id
_entity_poly.type
_entity_poly.pdbx_seq_one_letter_code
_entity_poly.pdbx_strand_id
1 'polypeptide(L)'
;MISAWTKHLKTEEDKERFKNKLKGSKVVLERLQELLDEEKSGLETAEISSKIYDSPNWDYKQAHTNGFKAALKMVSKLITLDPKE
;
A
#
# COMPACT_ATOMS: atom_id res chain seq x y z
N MET A 1 4.69 -0.71 9.69
CA MET A 1 5.95 0.06 9.82
C MET A 1 5.75 1.39 10.53
N ILE A 2 5.52 1.28 11.85
CA ILE A 2 5.28 2.46 12.69
C ILE A 2 6.50 3.40 12.70
N SER A 3 7.71 2.85 12.67
CA SER A 3 8.94 3.63 12.69
C SER A 3 9.03 4.64 11.53
N ALA A 4 8.55 4.27 10.36
CA ALA A 4 8.55 5.20 9.20
C ALA A 4 7.70 6.44 9.46
N TRP A 5 6.61 6.31 10.23
CA TRP A 5 5.70 7.41 10.54
C TRP A 5 6.27 8.39 11.57
N THR A 6 7.16 7.90 12.43
CA THR A 6 7.71 8.70 13.53
C THR A 6 9.15 9.17 13.30
N LYS A 7 9.73 8.80 12.18
CA LYS A 7 11.12 9.08 11.84
C LYS A 7 11.47 10.55 11.88
N HIS A 8 10.56 11.44 11.52
CA HIS A 8 10.77 12.88 11.48
C HIS A 8 10.66 13.55 12.86
N LEU A 9 10.22 12.82 13.86
CA LEU A 9 10.04 13.34 15.21
C LEU A 9 11.32 13.19 16.02
N LYS A 10 11.65 14.23 16.80
CA LYS A 10 12.93 14.30 17.51
C LYS A 10 12.88 13.76 18.94
N THR A 11 11.73 13.87 19.60
CA THR A 11 11.58 13.45 20.99
C THR A 11 10.81 12.16 21.11
N GLU A 12 11.10 11.38 22.14
CA GLU A 12 10.36 10.13 22.42
C GLU A 12 8.90 10.42 22.77
N GLU A 13 8.65 11.54 23.45
CA GLU A 13 7.30 11.96 23.80
C GLU A 13 6.45 12.23 22.56
N ASP A 14 7.00 12.94 21.59
CA ASP A 14 6.29 13.21 20.33
C ASP A 14 6.03 11.93 19.54
N LYS A 15 7.01 11.04 19.50
CA LYS A 15 6.88 9.74 18.85
C LYS A 15 5.76 8.93 19.47
N GLU A 16 5.68 8.90 20.79
CA GLU A 16 4.67 8.16 21.52
C GLU A 16 3.27 8.73 21.26
N ARG A 17 3.12 10.03 21.26
CA ARG A 17 1.86 10.69 20.92
C ARG A 17 1.40 10.31 19.50
N PHE A 18 2.31 10.34 18.56
CA PHE A 18 2.00 10.02 17.16
C PHE A 18 1.60 8.55 17.02
N LYS A 19 2.31 7.64 17.67
CA LYS A 19 1.97 6.22 17.70
C LYS A 19 0.57 5.98 18.24
N ASN A 20 0.20 6.72 19.29
CA ASN A 20 -1.15 6.61 19.88
C ASN A 20 -2.22 7.08 18.90
N LYS A 21 -1.96 8.14 18.14
CA LYS A 21 -2.87 8.61 17.09
C LYS A 21 -3.02 7.58 15.98
N LEU A 22 -1.94 6.94 15.57
CA LEU A 22 -1.98 5.88 14.57
C LEU A 22 -2.81 4.70 15.05
N LYS A 23 -2.61 4.28 16.29
CA LYS A 23 -3.38 3.18 16.89
C LYS A 23 -4.86 3.52 16.98
N GLY A 24 -5.20 4.77 17.27
CA GLY A 24 -6.58 5.26 17.29
C GLY A 24 -7.20 5.30 15.90
N SER A 25 -6.40 5.34 14.85
CA SER A 25 -6.86 5.35 13.46
C SER A 25 -6.85 3.96 12.82
N LYS A 26 -6.63 2.91 13.59
CA LYS A 26 -6.48 1.55 13.08
C LYS A 26 -7.63 1.12 12.16
N VAL A 27 -8.86 1.40 12.55
CA VAL A 27 -10.05 1.02 11.75
C VAL A 27 -10.02 1.69 10.39
N VAL A 28 -9.64 2.97 10.34
CA VAL A 28 -9.53 3.73 9.09
C VAL A 28 -8.44 3.15 8.21
N LEU A 29 -7.28 2.83 8.80
CA LEU A 29 -6.15 2.25 8.06
C LEU A 29 -6.49 0.85 7.54
N GLU A 30 -7.21 0.05 8.29
CA GLU A 30 -7.68 -1.26 7.86
C GLU A 30 -8.61 -1.15 6.65
N ARG A 31 -9.52 -0.17 6.68
CA ARG A 31 -10.41 0.07 5.53
C ARG A 31 -9.62 0.51 4.31
N LEU A 32 -8.62 1.36 4.49
CA LEU A 32 -7.75 1.77 3.39
C LEU A 32 -7.03 0.55 2.79
N GLN A 33 -6.56 -0.36 3.64
CA GLN A 33 -5.93 -1.60 3.16
C GLN A 33 -6.89 -2.42 2.32
N GLU A 34 -8.14 -2.56 2.73
CA GLU A 34 -9.16 -3.27 1.95
C GLU A 34 -9.36 -2.65 0.58
N LEU A 35 -9.42 -1.30 0.53
CA LEU A 35 -9.59 -0.58 -0.73
C LEU A 35 -8.38 -0.77 -1.66
N LEU A 36 -7.18 -0.79 -1.10
CA LEU A 36 -5.96 -1.05 -1.87
C LEU A 36 -5.95 -2.48 -2.41
N ASP A 37 -6.41 -3.44 -1.63
CA ASP A 37 -6.52 -4.83 -2.06
C ASP A 37 -7.54 -4.98 -3.20
N GLU A 38 -8.64 -4.24 -3.16
CA GLU A 38 -9.63 -4.20 -4.25
C GLU A 38 -9.01 -3.65 -5.53
N GLU A 39 -8.22 -2.57 -5.43
CA GLU A 39 -7.53 -2.00 -6.58
C GLU A 39 -6.53 -2.99 -7.18
N LYS A 40 -5.79 -3.69 -6.34
CA LYS A 40 -4.84 -4.71 -6.79
C LYS A 40 -5.56 -5.83 -7.54
N SER A 41 -6.67 -6.31 -7.00
CA SER A 41 -7.49 -7.35 -7.65
C SER A 41 -8.02 -6.90 -9.00
N GLY A 42 -8.45 -5.63 -9.10
CA GLY A 42 -8.89 -5.04 -10.36
C GLY A 42 -7.79 -5.03 -11.40
N LEU A 43 -6.56 -4.68 -11.00
CA LEU A 43 -5.41 -4.67 -11.90
C LEU A 43 -5.06 -6.09 -12.37
N GLU A 44 -5.12 -7.06 -11.50
CA GLU A 44 -4.85 -8.47 -11.84
C GLU A 44 -5.88 -9.00 -12.84
N THR A 45 -7.15 -8.65 -12.66
CA THR A 45 -8.22 -9.02 -13.59
C THR A 45 -8.02 -8.39 -14.95
N ALA A 46 -7.68 -7.10 -14.99
CA ALA A 46 -7.41 -6.39 -16.24
C ALA A 46 -6.19 -6.98 -16.96
N GLU A 47 -5.16 -7.39 -16.21
CA GLU A 47 -3.96 -8.03 -16.73
C GLU A 47 -4.29 -9.35 -17.42
N ILE A 48 -5.12 -10.17 -16.82
CA ILE A 48 -5.57 -11.44 -17.39
C ILE A 48 -6.35 -11.18 -18.70
N SER A 49 -7.24 -10.21 -18.70
CA SER A 49 -8.01 -9.83 -19.87
C SER A 49 -7.12 -9.35 -21.00
N SER A 50 -6.06 -8.61 -20.69
CA SER A 50 -5.11 -8.11 -21.67
C SER A 50 -4.32 -9.22 -22.37
N LYS A 51 -4.08 -10.33 -21.68
CA LYS A 51 -3.36 -11.48 -22.26
C LYS A 51 -4.15 -12.19 -23.35
N ILE A 52 -5.47 -12.08 -23.33
CA ILE A 52 -6.34 -12.70 -24.31
C ILE A 52 -6.24 -11.97 -25.66
N TYR A 53 -5.97 -10.68 -25.62
CA TYR A 53 -5.84 -9.84 -26.80
C TYR A 53 -4.35 -9.61 -27.06
N ASP A 54 -3.83 -10.27 -28.08
CA ASP A 54 -2.44 -10.14 -28.51
C ASP A 54 -2.19 -8.70 -28.97
N SER A 55 -1.74 -7.85 -28.06
CA SER A 55 -1.50 -6.44 -28.30
C SER A 55 -0.01 -6.20 -28.51
N PRO A 56 0.42 -5.44 -29.53
CA PRO A 56 1.82 -5.10 -29.72
C PRO A 56 2.41 -4.27 -28.58
N ASN A 57 1.56 -3.66 -27.74
CA ASN A 57 1.98 -2.87 -26.58
C ASN A 57 1.86 -3.64 -25.28
N TRP A 58 1.72 -4.96 -25.34
CA TRP A 58 1.49 -5.79 -24.17
C TRP A 58 2.60 -5.65 -23.13
N ASP A 59 3.85 -5.71 -23.55
CA ASP A 59 5.01 -5.62 -22.65
C ASP A 59 5.05 -4.27 -21.93
N TYR A 60 4.74 -3.20 -22.63
CA TYR A 60 4.69 -1.85 -22.07
C TYR A 60 3.58 -1.74 -21.02
N LYS A 61 2.40 -2.24 -21.34
CA LYS A 61 1.27 -2.25 -20.40
C LYS A 61 1.57 -3.11 -19.18
N GLN A 62 2.23 -4.24 -19.38
CA GLN A 62 2.62 -5.12 -18.29
C GLN A 62 3.61 -4.43 -17.33
N ALA A 63 4.61 -3.74 -17.88
CA ALA A 63 5.58 -3.00 -17.09
C ALA A 63 4.90 -1.90 -16.27
N HIS A 64 3.96 -1.17 -16.87
CA HIS A 64 3.20 -0.13 -16.20
C HIS A 64 2.36 -0.70 -15.06
N THR A 65 1.67 -1.81 -15.29
CA THR A 65 0.85 -2.48 -14.29
C THR A 65 1.70 -3.00 -13.14
N ASN A 66 2.88 -3.57 -13.43
CA ASN A 66 3.79 -4.06 -12.41
C ASN A 66 4.30 -2.91 -11.53
N GLY A 67 4.59 -1.76 -12.12
CA GLY A 67 4.97 -0.56 -11.38
C GLY A 67 3.87 -0.08 -10.46
N PHE A 68 2.63 -0.10 -10.93
CA PHE A 68 1.47 0.30 -10.14
C PHE A 68 1.24 -0.65 -8.95
N LYS A 69 1.36 -1.96 -9.19
CA LYS A 69 1.26 -2.98 -8.13
C LYS A 69 2.36 -2.79 -7.07
N ALA A 70 3.57 -2.49 -7.50
CA ALA A 70 4.68 -2.23 -6.59
C ALA A 70 4.41 -1.02 -5.70
N ALA A 71 3.82 0.04 -6.27
CA ALA A 71 3.44 1.23 -5.52
C ALA A 71 2.35 0.91 -4.49
N LEU A 72 1.32 0.14 -4.86
CA LEU A 72 0.28 -0.29 -3.95
C LEU A 72 0.83 -1.11 -2.80
N LYS A 73 1.78 -2.00 -3.08
CA LYS A 73 2.44 -2.82 -2.07
C LYS A 73 3.22 -1.95 -1.09
N MET A 74 3.92 -0.92 -1.58
CA MET A 74 4.66 0.02 -0.75
C MET A 74 3.72 0.77 0.20
N VAL A 75 2.59 1.29 -0.31
CA VAL A 75 1.59 1.97 0.52
C VAL A 75 1.03 1.02 1.56
N SER A 76 0.70 -0.22 1.17
CA SER A 76 0.19 -1.24 2.09
C SER A 76 1.15 -1.49 3.26
N LYS A 77 2.44 -1.53 2.99
CA LYS A 77 3.44 -1.71 4.04
C LYS A 77 3.45 -0.54 5.02
N LEU A 78 3.26 0.68 4.52
CA LEU A 78 3.28 1.88 5.35
C LEU A 78 2.06 1.96 6.28
N ILE A 79 0.90 1.49 5.84
CA ILE A 79 -0.33 1.56 6.62
C ILE A 79 -0.58 0.33 7.48
N THR A 80 0.17 -0.75 7.29
CA THR A 80 0.08 -1.93 8.14
C THR A 80 0.90 -1.68 9.40
N LEU A 81 0.23 -1.57 10.53
CA LEU A 81 0.87 -1.32 11.82
C LEU A 81 1.24 -2.65 12.47
N ASP A 82 2.51 -2.99 12.41
CA ASP A 82 3.01 -4.23 12.99
C ASP A 82 3.26 -4.02 14.49
N PRO A 83 2.63 -4.84 15.37
CA PRO A 83 2.84 -4.70 16.81
C PRO A 83 4.27 -4.98 17.27
N LYS A 84 5.09 -5.59 16.44
CA LYS A 84 6.50 -5.84 16.73
C LYS A 84 7.39 -4.62 16.49
N GLU A 85 6.86 -3.60 15.86
CA GLU A 85 7.55 -2.33 15.67
C GLU A 85 7.08 -1.32 16.70
#